data_2b2998c9dc7020ee5707009411738f0e
#
_entry.id   2b2998c9dc7020ee5707009411738f0e
#
_cell.length_a   1.000
_cell.length_b   1.000
_cell.length_c   1.000
_cell.angle_alpha   90.00
_cell.angle_beta   90.00
_cell.angle_gamma   90.00
#
_symmetry.space_group_name_H-M   'P 1'
#
loop_
_entity.id
_entity.type
_entity.pdbx_description
1 polymer ?
#
loop_
_entity_poly.entity_id
_entity_poly.type
_entity_poly.pdbx_seq_one_letter_code
_entity_poly.pdbx_strand_id
1 'polypeptide(L)'
;MGNMDTIRSEYQAELNLVEDAKQLGEFWTKYLSKSGQIQKLMGGIKNVPKEEKKEYGQAVNEVKNWAQALYDAKKEEMDKKAMMNRYEEESIDVTLPAVSVAAGNLHPLTSMKYEMINVFAGMGFEIFEGPEIEDDDHNFTRLNVLKDHPSRDMQDTFWLTEDLLLRTHTSPGQIRVMDAKKPPIKVLVPGKVFRSDSDATHSPMFTQMEGLVVDDHITLGDLQGMLDQFVKAIFSDEAKTRLRPSYFPFTEPSVEVDVSCFKCGGKGCSLCKGTGWIEVLGGGIVNNKVLENCGIDSSRYSGLAFGIGIERIAMLKYGINHMGKLFENDIEFLKQFKA
;
A
#
# COMPACT_ATOMS: atom_id res chain seq x y z
N MET A 1 -62.87 -55.73 -4.01
CA MET A 1 -61.45 -55.94 -3.61
C MET A 1 -60.51 -56.10 -4.81
N GLY A 2 -60.81 -56.88 -5.84
CA GLY A 2 -59.86 -57.12 -6.99
C GLY A 2 -59.34 -55.81 -7.70
N ASN A 3 -60.10 -54.74 -7.72
CA ASN A 3 -59.68 -53.48 -8.40
C ASN A 3 -58.65 -52.72 -7.61
N MET A 4 -58.55 -52.88 -6.26
CA MET A 4 -57.58 -52.17 -5.43
C MET A 4 -56.16 -52.82 -5.50
N ASP A 5 -56.11 -54.12 -5.58
CA ASP A 5 -54.89 -54.90 -5.71
C ASP A 5 -54.22 -54.69 -7.08
N THR A 6 -55.05 -54.60 -8.12
CA THR A 6 -54.59 -54.27 -9.47
C THR A 6 -53.96 -52.86 -9.49
N ILE A 7 -54.64 -51.87 -8.90
CA ILE A 7 -54.11 -50.51 -8.85
C ILE A 7 -52.80 -50.40 -8.00
N ARG A 8 -52.70 -51.16 -6.91
CA ARG A 8 -51.46 -51.24 -6.14
C ARG A 8 -50.30 -51.80 -6.96
N SER A 9 -50.54 -52.89 -7.69
CA SER A 9 -49.48 -53.48 -8.52
C SER A 9 -49.06 -52.58 -9.67
N GLU A 10 -50.00 -51.94 -10.36
CA GLU A 10 -49.69 -50.97 -11.42
C GLU A 10 -49.00 -49.74 -10.89
N TYR A 11 -49.43 -49.18 -9.75
CA TYR A 11 -48.79 -48.06 -9.07
C TYR A 11 -47.31 -48.34 -8.75
N GLN A 12 -47.01 -49.48 -8.14
CA GLN A 12 -45.67 -49.86 -7.76
C GLN A 12 -44.76 -50.14 -8.96
N ALA A 13 -45.31 -50.82 -9.99
CA ALA A 13 -44.56 -51.09 -11.22
C ALA A 13 -44.21 -49.79 -11.95
N GLU A 14 -45.14 -48.86 -12.10
CA GLU A 14 -44.89 -47.58 -12.77
C GLU A 14 -44.01 -46.63 -11.95
N LEU A 15 -44.18 -46.60 -10.60
CA LEU A 15 -43.31 -45.77 -9.75
C LEU A 15 -41.83 -46.20 -9.84
N ASN A 16 -41.58 -47.49 -10.01
CA ASN A 16 -40.21 -48.03 -10.17
C ASN A 16 -39.57 -47.63 -11.50
N LEU A 17 -40.38 -47.28 -12.51
CA LEU A 17 -39.91 -46.80 -13.83
C LEU A 17 -39.67 -45.31 -13.89
N VAL A 18 -40.02 -44.56 -12.84
CA VAL A 18 -39.80 -43.11 -12.76
C VAL A 18 -38.32 -42.80 -12.55
N GLU A 19 -37.71 -42.13 -13.51
CA GLU A 19 -36.29 -41.80 -13.50
C GLU A 19 -35.99 -40.30 -13.32
N ASP A 20 -36.97 -39.44 -13.67
CA ASP A 20 -36.79 -37.99 -13.60
C ASP A 20 -37.95 -37.24 -12.92
N ALA A 21 -37.72 -35.99 -12.53
CA ALA A 21 -38.71 -35.16 -11.83
C ALA A 21 -39.97 -34.86 -12.67
N LYS A 22 -39.85 -34.83 -14.00
CA LYS A 22 -40.99 -34.61 -14.91
C LYS A 22 -41.90 -35.85 -14.89
N GLN A 23 -41.32 -37.04 -15.04
CA GLN A 23 -42.04 -38.30 -14.96
C GLN A 23 -42.70 -38.48 -13.58
N LEU A 24 -42.02 -38.08 -12.50
CA LEU A 24 -42.59 -38.08 -11.15
C LEU A 24 -43.81 -37.14 -11.03
N GLY A 25 -43.78 -35.98 -11.66
CA GLY A 25 -44.92 -35.06 -11.74
C GLY A 25 -46.07 -35.58 -12.55
N GLU A 26 -45.81 -36.26 -13.70
CA GLU A 26 -46.82 -36.91 -14.53
C GLU A 26 -47.45 -38.09 -13.77
N PHE A 27 -46.63 -38.91 -13.08
CA PHE A 27 -47.04 -39.98 -12.21
C PHE A 27 -47.97 -39.48 -11.07
N TRP A 28 -47.62 -38.39 -10.39
CA TRP A 28 -48.47 -37.76 -9.37
C TRP A 28 -49.82 -37.35 -9.93
N THR A 29 -49.83 -36.76 -11.12
CA THR A 29 -51.06 -36.33 -11.80
C THR A 29 -51.97 -37.50 -12.14
N LYS A 30 -51.36 -38.61 -12.59
CA LYS A 30 -52.10 -39.84 -12.96
C LYS A 30 -52.74 -40.52 -11.76
N TYR A 31 -52.07 -40.62 -10.64
CA TYR A 31 -52.47 -41.44 -9.50
C TYR A 31 -53.01 -40.63 -8.31
N LEU A 32 -52.37 -39.57 -7.90
CA LEU A 32 -52.59 -38.89 -6.62
C LEU A 32 -53.34 -37.51 -6.75
N SER A 33 -53.44 -36.96 -7.95
CA SER A 33 -54.16 -35.70 -8.18
C SER A 33 -55.66 -35.84 -7.88
N LYS A 34 -56.34 -34.67 -7.82
CA LYS A 34 -57.83 -34.64 -7.64
C LYS A 34 -58.60 -35.41 -8.69
N SER A 35 -58.05 -35.60 -9.90
CA SER A 35 -58.61 -36.40 -11.00
C SER A 35 -57.93 -37.74 -11.15
N GLY A 36 -57.00 -38.06 -10.27
CA GLY A 36 -56.21 -39.29 -10.32
C GLY A 36 -56.94 -40.55 -10.03
N GLN A 37 -56.29 -41.70 -10.34
CA GLN A 37 -56.94 -43.01 -10.22
C GLN A 37 -57.36 -43.34 -8.78
N ILE A 38 -56.54 -42.96 -7.79
CA ILE A 38 -56.84 -43.24 -6.37
C ILE A 38 -58.02 -42.38 -5.90
N GLN A 39 -58.15 -41.17 -6.40
CA GLN A 39 -59.31 -40.32 -6.06
C GLN A 39 -60.61 -40.84 -6.70
N LYS A 40 -60.55 -41.46 -7.89
CA LYS A 40 -61.71 -42.10 -8.53
C LYS A 40 -62.19 -43.30 -7.72
N LEU A 41 -61.31 -44.07 -7.06
CA LEU A 41 -61.67 -45.13 -6.12
C LEU A 41 -62.54 -44.58 -4.98
N MET A 42 -62.18 -43.40 -4.42
CA MET A 42 -62.98 -42.75 -3.38
C MET A 42 -64.39 -42.37 -3.88
N GLY A 43 -64.50 -41.98 -5.15
CA GLY A 43 -65.81 -41.70 -5.77
C GLY A 43 -66.71 -42.93 -5.92
N GLY A 44 -66.09 -44.13 -6.04
CA GLY A 44 -66.74 -45.42 -6.16
C GLY A 44 -67.58 -45.85 -4.90
N ILE A 45 -67.35 -45.21 -3.75
CA ILE A 45 -68.07 -45.48 -2.50
C ILE A 45 -69.59 -45.27 -2.64
N LYS A 46 -70.02 -44.50 -3.63
CA LYS A 46 -71.45 -44.29 -3.94
C LYS A 46 -72.17 -45.54 -4.46
N ASN A 47 -71.42 -46.42 -5.07
CA ASN A 47 -71.96 -47.66 -5.72
C ASN A 47 -71.87 -48.91 -4.81
N VAL A 48 -71.39 -48.75 -3.55
CA VAL A 48 -71.23 -49.84 -2.58
C VAL A 48 -72.46 -49.94 -1.66
N PRO A 49 -72.96 -51.12 -1.30
CA PRO A 49 -74.03 -51.34 -0.32
C PRO A 49 -73.76 -50.61 1.02
N LYS A 50 -74.84 -50.12 1.71
CA LYS A 50 -74.69 -49.34 2.92
C LYS A 50 -73.87 -50.02 4.02
N GLU A 51 -73.93 -51.35 4.12
CA GLU A 51 -73.27 -52.17 5.14
C GLU A 51 -71.75 -52.22 4.92
N GLU A 52 -71.27 -52.18 3.69
CA GLU A 52 -69.88 -52.30 3.31
C GLU A 52 -69.15 -50.94 3.09
N LYS A 53 -69.89 -49.83 3.16
CA LYS A 53 -69.34 -48.49 2.90
C LYS A 53 -68.20 -48.12 3.86
N LYS A 54 -68.30 -48.52 5.10
CA LYS A 54 -67.27 -48.23 6.12
C LYS A 54 -65.95 -48.94 5.85
N GLU A 55 -66.06 -50.27 5.55
CA GLU A 55 -64.91 -51.11 5.22
C GLU A 55 -64.24 -50.66 3.90
N TYR A 56 -65.04 -50.38 2.87
CA TYR A 56 -64.54 -49.85 1.61
C TYR A 56 -63.82 -48.50 1.79
N GLY A 57 -64.38 -47.57 2.58
CA GLY A 57 -63.78 -46.28 2.86
C GLY A 57 -62.44 -46.38 3.59
N GLN A 58 -62.37 -47.34 4.55
CA GLN A 58 -61.11 -47.61 5.25
C GLN A 58 -60.05 -48.19 4.30
N ALA A 59 -60.40 -49.16 3.47
CA ALA A 59 -59.49 -49.79 2.50
C ALA A 59 -58.97 -48.77 1.45
N VAL A 60 -59.82 -47.89 0.95
CA VAL A 60 -59.39 -46.81 0.04
C VAL A 60 -58.45 -45.81 0.70
N ASN A 61 -58.72 -45.48 1.98
CA ASN A 61 -57.85 -44.58 2.73
C ASN A 61 -56.47 -45.21 3.01
N GLU A 62 -56.44 -46.49 3.28
CA GLU A 62 -55.16 -47.25 3.41
C GLU A 62 -54.37 -47.25 2.09
N VAL A 63 -55.04 -47.49 0.95
CA VAL A 63 -54.39 -47.41 -0.37
C VAL A 63 -53.86 -46.03 -0.64
N LYS A 64 -54.58 -44.96 -0.30
CA LYS A 64 -54.17 -43.60 -0.47
C LYS A 64 -52.93 -43.28 0.38
N ASN A 65 -52.95 -43.64 1.67
CA ASN A 65 -51.83 -43.36 2.56
C ASN A 65 -50.60 -44.14 2.15
N TRP A 66 -50.77 -45.41 1.75
CA TRP A 66 -49.71 -46.26 1.22
C TRP A 66 -49.10 -45.65 -0.06
N ALA A 67 -49.91 -45.22 -1.01
CA ALA A 67 -49.46 -44.65 -2.26
C ALA A 67 -48.75 -43.28 -2.02
N GLN A 68 -49.28 -42.48 -1.12
CA GLN A 68 -48.62 -41.21 -0.75
C GLN A 68 -47.24 -41.45 -0.10
N ALA A 69 -47.13 -42.41 0.81
CA ALA A 69 -45.87 -42.75 1.47
C ALA A 69 -44.79 -43.21 0.46
N LEU A 70 -45.20 -44.06 -0.52
CA LEU A 70 -44.27 -44.52 -1.56
C LEU A 70 -43.83 -43.38 -2.49
N TYR A 71 -44.76 -42.46 -2.86
CA TYR A 71 -44.44 -41.31 -3.66
C TYR A 71 -43.45 -40.40 -2.95
N ASP A 72 -43.70 -40.08 -1.67
CA ASP A 72 -42.86 -39.21 -0.87
C ASP A 72 -41.45 -39.79 -0.68
N ALA A 73 -41.36 -41.14 -0.45
CA ALA A 73 -40.08 -41.84 -0.38
C ALA A 73 -39.28 -41.74 -1.69
N LYS A 74 -39.98 -41.97 -2.84
CA LYS A 74 -39.35 -41.89 -4.17
C LYS A 74 -38.87 -40.48 -4.48
N LYS A 75 -39.68 -39.47 -4.12
CA LYS A 75 -39.33 -38.05 -4.27
C LYS A 75 -38.09 -37.69 -3.44
N GLU A 76 -38.07 -38.14 -2.19
CA GLU A 76 -36.89 -37.86 -1.32
C GLU A 76 -35.61 -38.53 -1.85
N GLU A 77 -35.71 -39.76 -2.37
CA GLU A 77 -34.60 -40.46 -3.03
C GLU A 77 -34.07 -39.70 -4.24
N MET A 78 -34.98 -39.22 -5.10
CA MET A 78 -34.63 -38.46 -6.29
C MET A 78 -34.04 -37.08 -5.95
N ASP A 79 -34.58 -36.35 -4.97
CA ASP A 79 -34.08 -35.06 -4.49
C ASP A 79 -32.67 -35.23 -3.89
N LYS A 80 -32.44 -36.29 -3.12
CA LYS A 80 -31.09 -36.63 -2.61
C LYS A 80 -30.12 -36.92 -3.74
N LYS A 81 -30.51 -37.71 -4.73
CA LYS A 81 -29.67 -38.02 -5.89
C LYS A 81 -29.36 -36.80 -6.71
N ALA A 82 -30.31 -35.90 -6.95
CA ALA A 82 -30.11 -34.67 -7.65
C ALA A 82 -29.16 -33.72 -6.88
N MET A 83 -29.28 -33.68 -5.54
CA MET A 83 -28.40 -32.89 -4.70
C MET A 83 -26.95 -33.42 -4.71
N MET A 84 -26.77 -34.76 -4.68
CA MET A 84 -25.44 -35.37 -4.75
C MET A 84 -24.77 -35.13 -6.12
N ASN A 85 -25.52 -35.28 -7.22
CA ASN A 85 -25.01 -34.98 -8.55
C ASN A 85 -24.58 -33.50 -8.65
N ARG A 86 -25.38 -32.59 -8.09
CA ARG A 86 -25.04 -31.18 -8.04
C ARG A 86 -23.75 -30.92 -7.25
N TYR A 87 -23.56 -31.59 -6.10
CA TYR A 87 -22.33 -31.47 -5.32
C TYR A 87 -21.10 -31.99 -6.07
N GLU A 88 -21.26 -33.05 -6.87
CA GLU A 88 -20.17 -33.56 -7.71
C GLU A 88 -19.84 -32.61 -8.85
N GLU A 89 -20.85 -32.04 -9.53
CA GLU A 89 -20.68 -31.06 -10.61
C GLU A 89 -20.10 -29.73 -10.12
N GLU A 90 -20.52 -29.25 -8.94
CA GLU A 90 -20.05 -28.01 -8.34
C GLU A 90 -18.74 -28.19 -7.52
N SER A 91 -18.19 -29.40 -7.47
CA SER A 91 -16.96 -29.71 -6.73
C SER A 91 -15.76 -28.97 -7.33
N ILE A 92 -15.08 -28.18 -6.50
CA ILE A 92 -13.87 -27.45 -6.88
C ILE A 92 -12.67 -28.12 -6.20
N ASP A 93 -11.63 -28.36 -6.96
CA ASP A 93 -10.36 -28.82 -6.40
C ASP A 93 -9.68 -27.66 -5.65
N VAL A 94 -9.82 -27.66 -4.33
CA VAL A 94 -9.23 -26.65 -3.43
C VAL A 94 -7.71 -26.76 -3.29
N THR A 95 -7.10 -27.82 -3.86
CA THR A 95 -5.65 -27.99 -3.86
C THR A 95 -4.97 -27.25 -5.02
N LEU A 96 -5.74 -26.82 -6.02
CA LEU A 96 -5.22 -25.98 -7.09
C LEU A 96 -4.71 -24.65 -6.53
N PRO A 97 -3.52 -24.21 -6.96
CA PRO A 97 -2.98 -22.92 -6.51
C PRO A 97 -3.92 -21.78 -6.93
N ALA A 98 -4.24 -20.92 -5.99
CA ALA A 98 -4.99 -19.70 -6.28
C ALA A 98 -4.19 -18.80 -7.23
N VAL A 99 -4.89 -18.06 -8.08
CA VAL A 99 -4.26 -16.98 -8.86
C VAL A 99 -3.75 -15.94 -7.86
N SER A 100 -2.43 -15.85 -7.71
CA SER A 100 -1.84 -14.84 -6.84
C SER A 100 -2.11 -13.46 -7.42
N VAL A 101 -2.80 -12.61 -6.68
CA VAL A 101 -2.86 -11.18 -6.99
C VAL A 101 -1.48 -10.63 -6.71
N ALA A 102 -0.81 -10.10 -7.73
CA ALA A 102 0.48 -9.45 -7.54
C ALA A 102 0.29 -8.25 -6.60
N ALA A 103 0.92 -8.30 -5.43
CA ALA A 103 0.97 -7.16 -4.55
C ALA A 103 1.79 -6.05 -5.22
N GLY A 104 1.30 -4.80 -5.17
CA GLY A 104 2.08 -3.65 -5.61
C GLY A 104 3.29 -3.42 -4.70
N ASN A 105 4.33 -2.80 -5.24
CA ASN A 105 5.51 -2.40 -4.48
C ASN A 105 5.58 -0.87 -4.38
N LEU A 106 6.20 -0.37 -3.32
CA LEU A 106 6.52 1.05 -3.24
C LEU A 106 7.62 1.38 -4.26
N HIS A 107 7.53 2.59 -4.83
CA HIS A 107 8.61 3.12 -5.65
C HIS A 107 9.90 3.25 -4.82
N PRO A 108 11.10 2.95 -5.36
CA PRO A 108 12.36 2.95 -4.59
C PRO A 108 12.64 4.28 -3.89
N LEU A 109 12.29 5.43 -4.49
CA LEU A 109 12.41 6.73 -3.82
C LEU A 109 11.45 6.86 -2.63
N THR A 110 10.23 6.34 -2.76
CA THR A 110 9.24 6.37 -1.67
C THR A 110 9.69 5.50 -0.50
N SER A 111 10.20 4.30 -0.80
CA SER A 111 10.78 3.40 0.21
C SER A 111 11.95 4.06 0.92
N MET A 112 12.87 4.67 0.16
CA MET A 112 14.02 5.38 0.74
C MET A 112 13.60 6.59 1.58
N LYS A 113 12.64 7.40 1.09
CA LYS A 113 12.07 8.52 1.85
C LYS A 113 11.54 8.06 3.21
N TYR A 114 10.74 6.99 3.23
CA TYR A 114 10.18 6.49 4.49
C TYR A 114 11.24 5.90 5.42
N GLU A 115 12.21 5.20 4.88
CA GLU A 115 13.32 4.66 5.68
C GLU A 115 14.11 5.78 6.35
N MET A 116 14.48 6.83 5.61
CA MET A 116 15.16 8.00 6.15
C MET A 116 14.31 8.74 7.20
N ILE A 117 13.01 8.95 6.92
CA ILE A 117 12.07 9.54 7.88
C ILE A 117 12.04 8.72 9.17
N ASN A 118 11.94 7.41 9.10
CA ASN A 118 11.89 6.54 10.27
C ASN A 118 13.15 6.63 11.13
N VAL A 119 14.33 6.73 10.49
CA VAL A 119 15.60 6.92 11.21
C VAL A 119 15.59 8.24 11.98
N PHE A 120 15.26 9.35 11.34
CA PHE A 120 15.23 10.66 11.98
C PHE A 120 14.09 10.81 13.00
N ALA A 121 12.90 10.24 12.72
CA ALA A 121 11.81 10.20 13.68
C ALA A 121 12.20 9.42 14.95
N GLY A 122 12.97 8.32 14.81
CA GLY A 122 13.57 7.60 15.94
C GLY A 122 14.57 8.44 16.75
N MET A 123 15.17 9.46 16.15
CA MET A 123 16.01 10.46 16.83
C MET A 123 15.21 11.63 17.40
N GLY A 124 13.87 11.65 17.28
CA GLY A 124 12.98 12.68 17.82
C GLY A 124 12.73 13.86 16.89
N PHE A 125 12.93 13.71 15.57
CA PHE A 125 12.55 14.75 14.61
C PHE A 125 11.04 14.73 14.35
N GLU A 126 10.42 15.91 14.35
CA GLU A 126 9.09 16.12 13.81
C GLU A 126 9.16 16.27 12.28
N ILE A 127 8.13 15.89 11.56
CA ILE A 127 8.08 16.03 10.11
C ILE A 127 7.23 17.24 9.75
N PHE A 128 7.77 18.11 8.90
CA PHE A 128 7.07 19.27 8.37
C PHE A 128 7.08 19.23 6.83
N GLU A 129 5.91 19.27 6.22
CA GLU A 129 5.77 19.37 4.76
C GLU A 129 5.42 20.82 4.40
N GLY A 130 6.35 21.51 3.74
CA GLY A 130 6.17 22.87 3.25
C GLY A 130 5.58 22.92 1.84
N PRO A 131 5.10 24.08 1.38
CA PRO A 131 4.60 24.30 0.02
C PRO A 131 5.72 24.14 -1.02
N GLU A 132 5.36 23.69 -2.24
CA GLU A 132 6.30 23.61 -3.36
C GLU A 132 6.49 24.98 -4.05
N ILE A 133 5.48 25.85 -3.99
CA ILE A 133 5.56 27.24 -4.44
C ILE A 133 5.89 28.10 -3.25
N GLU A 134 6.97 28.84 -3.34
CA GLU A 134 7.49 29.69 -2.27
C GLU A 134 7.68 31.14 -2.74
N ASP A 135 7.77 32.04 -1.78
CA ASP A 135 8.20 33.41 -2.04
C ASP A 135 9.73 33.54 -1.95
N ASP A 136 10.24 34.64 -2.54
CA ASP A 136 11.65 34.96 -2.53
C ASP A 136 12.21 35.14 -1.10
N ASP A 137 11.40 35.68 -0.17
CA ASP A 137 11.82 35.94 1.19
C ASP A 137 12.16 34.65 1.94
N HIS A 138 11.26 33.65 1.90
CA HIS A 138 11.50 32.38 2.55
C HIS A 138 12.56 31.53 1.84
N ASN A 139 12.58 31.54 0.49
CA ASN A 139 13.50 30.72 -0.27
C ASN A 139 14.94 31.21 -0.30
N PHE A 140 15.15 32.54 -0.16
CA PHE A 140 16.47 33.17 -0.30
C PHE A 140 16.80 34.19 0.80
N THR A 141 16.04 35.26 0.90
CA THR A 141 16.43 36.43 1.70
C THR A 141 16.63 36.09 3.18
N ARG A 142 15.70 35.41 3.79
CA ARG A 142 15.75 34.99 5.20
C ARG A 142 16.77 33.91 5.47
N LEU A 143 17.17 33.17 4.44
CA LEU A 143 18.28 32.21 4.47
C LEU A 143 19.65 32.85 4.25
N ASN A 144 19.76 34.15 4.40
CA ASN A 144 20.98 34.94 4.22
C ASN A 144 21.52 34.93 2.76
N VAL A 145 20.65 34.67 1.78
CA VAL A 145 20.97 34.77 0.35
C VAL A 145 20.36 36.06 -0.18
N LEU A 146 21.08 37.14 -0.10
CA LEU A 146 20.63 38.46 -0.55
C LEU A 146 20.57 38.57 -2.07
N LYS A 147 19.84 39.59 -2.61
CA LYS A 147 19.61 39.73 -4.06
C LYS A 147 20.91 39.78 -4.87
N ASP A 148 21.94 40.42 -4.32
CA ASP A 148 23.24 40.59 -4.98
C ASP A 148 24.27 39.51 -4.58
N HIS A 149 23.85 38.44 -3.91
CA HIS A 149 24.76 37.39 -3.47
C HIS A 149 25.13 36.45 -4.63
N PRO A 150 26.43 36.21 -4.89
CA PRO A 150 26.85 35.35 -6.02
C PRO A 150 26.28 33.93 -6.01
N SER A 151 26.02 33.39 -4.82
CA SER A 151 25.40 32.05 -4.70
C SER A 151 23.96 31.98 -5.20
N ARG A 152 23.26 33.14 -5.32
CA ARG A 152 21.91 33.24 -5.83
C ARG A 152 21.86 33.08 -7.36
N ASP A 153 22.85 33.66 -8.03
CA ASP A 153 22.99 33.61 -9.50
C ASP A 153 23.36 32.17 -9.99
N MET A 154 23.91 31.37 -9.09
CA MET A 154 24.31 30.00 -9.37
C MET A 154 23.13 29.00 -9.34
N GLN A 155 21.94 29.44 -8.96
CA GLN A 155 20.77 28.57 -8.88
C GLN A 155 19.80 28.90 -10.01
N ASP A 156 19.72 28.04 -10.98
CA ASP A 156 18.72 28.10 -12.02
C ASP A 156 17.33 27.85 -11.42
N THR A 157 16.59 28.95 -11.23
CA THR A 157 15.32 28.96 -10.49
C THR A 157 14.14 29.08 -11.45
N PHE A 158 13.11 28.29 -11.26
CA PHE A 158 11.82 28.45 -11.94
C PHE A 158 10.98 29.53 -11.26
N TRP A 159 10.99 30.73 -11.79
CA TRP A 159 10.17 31.84 -11.34
C TRP A 159 8.78 31.77 -11.94
N LEU A 160 7.74 31.94 -11.12
CA LEU A 160 6.34 32.02 -11.55
C LEU A 160 5.90 33.48 -11.71
N THR A 161 6.38 34.34 -10.84
CA THR A 161 6.21 35.81 -10.84
C THR A 161 7.53 36.45 -10.40
N GLU A 162 7.53 37.77 -10.23
CA GLU A 162 8.71 38.46 -9.70
C GLU A 162 9.09 38.03 -8.27
N ASP A 163 8.11 37.59 -7.47
CA ASP A 163 8.28 37.21 -6.06
C ASP A 163 7.97 35.75 -5.74
N LEU A 164 7.38 35.00 -6.65
CA LEU A 164 6.99 33.58 -6.44
C LEU A 164 7.80 32.67 -7.34
N LEU A 165 8.23 31.54 -6.78
CA LEU A 165 9.08 30.56 -7.45
C LEU A 165 8.72 29.12 -7.05
N LEU A 166 9.19 28.14 -7.82
CA LEU A 166 9.26 26.77 -7.36
C LEU A 166 10.50 26.62 -6.47
N ARG A 167 10.33 26.17 -5.25
CA ARG A 167 11.43 26.10 -4.26
C ARG A 167 12.63 25.33 -4.79
N THR A 168 13.82 25.87 -4.62
CA THR A 168 15.08 25.29 -5.08
C THR A 168 15.71 24.33 -4.06
N HIS A 169 15.24 24.37 -2.82
CA HIS A 169 15.61 23.51 -1.70
C HIS A 169 14.44 23.44 -0.71
N THR A 170 14.51 22.58 0.29
CA THR A 170 13.45 22.46 1.30
C THR A 170 13.68 23.39 2.51
N SER A 171 14.76 24.18 2.52
CA SER A 171 15.10 25.14 3.60
C SER A 171 14.00 26.17 3.92
N PRO A 172 13.15 26.63 2.99
CA PRO A 172 11.99 27.47 3.32
C PRO A 172 11.11 26.87 4.42
N GLY A 173 10.96 25.55 4.45
CA GLY A 173 10.23 24.88 5.52
C GLY A 173 10.87 25.04 6.89
N GLN A 174 12.20 25.16 6.97
CA GLN A 174 12.90 25.46 8.22
C GLN A 174 12.54 26.87 8.72
N ILE A 175 12.51 27.88 7.84
CA ILE A 175 12.09 29.26 8.15
C ILE A 175 10.65 29.26 8.66
N ARG A 176 9.72 28.59 7.98
CA ARG A 176 8.31 28.50 8.38
C ARG A 176 8.12 27.83 9.74
N VAL A 177 8.92 26.84 10.08
CA VAL A 177 8.89 26.21 11.40
C VAL A 177 9.44 27.16 12.48
N MET A 178 10.54 27.87 12.21
CA MET A 178 11.10 28.86 13.14
C MET A 178 10.16 30.05 13.38
N ASP A 179 9.35 30.42 12.39
CA ASP A 179 8.30 31.44 12.55
C ASP A 179 7.15 30.96 13.46
N ALA A 180 6.80 29.69 13.33
CA ALA A 180 5.65 29.10 14.03
C ALA A 180 5.99 28.62 15.45
N LYS A 181 7.25 28.25 15.72
CA LYS A 181 7.68 27.64 16.98
C LYS A 181 8.90 28.32 17.55
N LYS A 182 8.99 28.32 18.88
CA LYS A 182 10.21 28.74 19.61
C LYS A 182 11.08 27.51 19.92
N PRO A 183 12.41 27.70 20.04
CA PRO A 183 13.29 26.64 20.50
C PRO A 183 12.84 26.02 21.85
N PRO A 184 13.06 24.70 22.06
CA PRO A 184 13.82 23.80 21.19
C PRO A 184 13.03 23.37 19.94
N ILE A 185 13.71 23.32 18.78
CA ILE A 185 13.17 22.89 17.49
C ILE A 185 13.99 21.71 16.99
N LYS A 186 13.31 20.66 16.52
CA LYS A 186 13.94 19.52 15.87
C LYS A 186 13.01 19.02 14.78
N VAL A 187 13.27 19.41 13.53
CA VAL A 187 12.37 19.20 12.41
C VAL A 187 13.08 18.65 11.19
N LEU A 188 12.40 17.77 10.46
CA LEU A 188 12.79 17.24 9.16
C LEU A 188 11.80 17.76 8.11
N VAL A 189 12.31 18.28 7.01
CA VAL A 189 11.53 18.83 5.90
C VAL A 189 11.80 18.04 4.63
N PRO A 190 11.06 16.97 4.35
CA PRO A 190 11.16 16.24 3.10
C PRO A 190 10.29 16.91 2.04
N GLY A 191 10.74 16.91 0.77
CA GLY A 191 9.90 17.38 -0.32
C GLY A 191 10.59 17.44 -1.66
N LYS A 192 9.80 17.68 -2.70
CA LYS A 192 10.31 17.96 -4.05
C LYS A 192 10.91 19.35 -4.11
N VAL A 193 11.95 19.48 -4.89
CA VAL A 193 12.64 20.74 -5.19
C VAL A 193 12.88 20.84 -6.68
N PHE A 194 13.04 22.06 -7.18
CA PHE A 194 13.03 22.35 -8.60
C PHE A 194 14.20 23.24 -8.97
N ARG A 195 14.96 22.85 -10.00
CA ARG A 195 16.05 23.64 -10.57
C ARG A 195 15.99 23.51 -12.08
N SER A 196 16.29 24.56 -12.81
CA SER A 196 16.21 24.52 -14.28
C SER A 196 17.32 23.71 -14.94
N ASP A 197 18.32 23.28 -14.19
CA ASP A 197 19.38 22.39 -14.63
C ASP A 197 18.82 21.05 -15.14
N SER A 198 19.26 20.66 -16.33
CA SER A 198 18.92 19.37 -16.91
C SER A 198 20.11 18.78 -17.65
N ASP A 199 20.75 17.78 -17.05
CA ASP A 199 21.83 17.00 -17.67
C ASP A 199 21.72 15.50 -17.33
N ALA A 200 22.72 14.71 -17.70
CA ALA A 200 22.72 13.26 -17.43
C ALA A 200 22.71 12.90 -15.95
N THR A 201 23.03 13.84 -15.04
CA THR A 201 23.16 13.65 -13.61
C THR A 201 22.20 14.51 -12.79
N HIS A 202 21.52 15.46 -13.41
CA HIS A 202 20.57 16.39 -12.80
C HIS A 202 19.19 16.28 -13.48
N SER A 203 18.17 16.23 -12.64
CA SER A 203 16.76 16.31 -13.05
C SER A 203 16.20 17.67 -12.68
N PRO A 204 15.34 18.28 -13.52
CA PRO A 204 14.67 19.55 -13.18
C PRO A 204 13.85 19.46 -11.88
N MET A 205 13.43 18.28 -11.51
CA MET A 205 12.78 17.98 -10.23
C MET A 205 13.50 16.81 -9.57
N PHE A 206 13.82 16.96 -8.30
CA PHE A 206 14.34 15.89 -7.46
C PHE A 206 13.78 16.01 -6.03
N THR A 207 14.07 15.04 -5.17
CA THR A 207 13.55 15.02 -3.81
C THR A 207 14.68 15.29 -2.82
N GLN A 208 14.47 16.26 -1.95
CA GLN A 208 15.41 16.63 -0.90
C GLN A 208 14.78 16.39 0.47
N MET A 209 15.61 16.15 1.46
CA MET A 209 15.23 16.07 2.86
C MET A 209 16.22 16.90 3.66
N GLU A 210 15.72 17.92 4.35
CA GLU A 210 16.54 18.78 5.19
C GLU A 210 16.14 18.66 6.65
N GLY A 211 17.13 18.66 7.53
CA GLY A 211 16.92 18.66 8.97
C GLY A 211 17.41 19.96 9.60
N LEU A 212 16.68 20.43 10.60
CA LEU A 212 17.01 21.58 11.44
C LEU A 212 16.89 21.18 12.90
N VAL A 213 17.91 21.48 13.69
CA VAL A 213 17.84 21.44 15.16
C VAL A 213 18.25 22.83 15.67
N VAL A 214 17.45 23.44 16.54
CA VAL A 214 17.76 24.69 17.23
C VAL A 214 17.52 24.48 18.72
N ASP A 215 18.59 24.63 19.51
CA ASP A 215 18.54 24.46 20.96
C ASP A 215 19.68 25.24 21.63
N ASP A 216 19.82 25.16 22.95
CA ASP A 216 20.95 25.69 23.67
C ASP A 216 22.24 24.96 23.30
N HIS A 217 23.29 25.67 22.87
CA HIS A 217 24.67 25.16 22.68
C HIS A 217 24.85 24.03 21.65
N ILE A 218 24.15 24.06 20.52
CA ILE A 218 24.35 23.13 19.41
C ILE A 218 25.73 23.34 18.76
N THR A 219 26.42 22.21 18.48
CA THR A 219 27.80 22.20 17.96
C THR A 219 27.95 21.34 16.68
N LEU A 220 29.07 21.46 15.97
CA LEU A 220 29.43 20.55 14.86
C LEU A 220 29.60 19.09 15.32
N GLY A 221 29.95 18.87 16.58
CA GLY A 221 30.03 17.54 17.17
C GLY A 221 28.64 16.87 17.22
N ASP A 222 27.60 17.65 17.55
CA ASP A 222 26.23 17.16 17.55
C ASP A 222 25.77 16.80 16.13
N LEU A 223 26.10 17.65 15.14
CA LEU A 223 25.82 17.36 13.72
C LEU A 223 26.52 16.07 13.30
N GLN A 224 27.81 15.90 13.59
CA GLN A 224 28.57 14.71 13.22
C GLN A 224 28.03 13.47 13.91
N GLY A 225 27.76 13.51 15.21
CA GLY A 225 27.22 12.37 15.96
C GLY A 225 25.85 11.90 15.46
N MET A 226 24.97 12.84 15.11
CA MET A 226 23.67 12.55 14.53
C MET A 226 23.80 11.93 13.13
N LEU A 227 24.67 12.48 12.27
CA LEU A 227 24.90 11.96 10.93
C LEU A 227 25.61 10.62 10.94
N ASP A 228 26.50 10.34 11.90
CA ASP A 228 27.08 9.01 12.10
C ASP A 228 26.01 7.96 12.41
N GLN A 229 25.03 8.27 13.24
CA GLN A 229 23.89 7.38 13.50
C GLN A 229 23.05 7.15 12.24
N PHE A 230 22.76 8.23 11.50
CA PHE A 230 22.01 8.14 10.25
C PHE A 230 22.72 7.24 9.21
N VAL A 231 24.00 7.46 8.94
CA VAL A 231 24.72 6.68 7.91
C VAL A 231 24.88 5.22 8.30
N LYS A 232 25.04 4.93 9.60
CA LYS A 232 25.04 3.55 10.10
C LYS A 232 23.72 2.86 9.86
N ALA A 233 22.60 3.51 10.16
CA ALA A 233 21.27 2.96 9.96
C ALA A 233 20.95 2.71 8.47
N ILE A 234 21.41 3.59 7.57
CA ILE A 234 21.09 3.51 6.13
C ILE A 234 22.02 2.56 5.37
N PHE A 235 23.32 2.56 5.66
CA PHE A 235 24.32 1.85 4.86
C PHE A 235 24.91 0.62 5.56
N SER A 236 25.57 0.79 6.72
CA SER A 236 26.12 -0.31 7.52
C SER A 236 26.60 0.19 8.88
N ASP A 237 26.67 -0.70 9.87
CA ASP A 237 27.15 -0.38 11.23
C ASP A 237 28.61 0.13 11.26
N GLU A 238 29.40 -0.20 10.25
CA GLU A 238 30.80 0.22 10.12
C GLU A 238 30.96 1.56 9.37
N ALA A 239 29.86 2.13 8.83
CA ALA A 239 29.91 3.40 8.11
C ALA A 239 30.39 4.52 9.04
N LYS A 240 31.25 5.37 8.51
CA LYS A 240 31.81 6.53 9.21
C LYS A 240 31.60 7.78 8.39
N THR A 241 31.40 8.91 9.05
CA THR A 241 31.35 10.21 8.40
C THR A 241 32.70 10.92 8.48
N ARG A 242 32.91 11.83 7.53
CA ARG A 242 34.03 12.77 7.50
C ARG A 242 33.49 14.13 7.07
N LEU A 243 33.77 15.15 7.86
CA LEU A 243 33.41 16.53 7.55
C LEU A 243 34.54 17.18 6.75
N ARG A 244 34.18 17.82 5.64
CA ARG A 244 35.07 18.69 4.85
C ARG A 244 34.56 20.14 4.90
N PRO A 245 35.42 21.15 5.10
CA PRO A 245 34.99 22.54 5.03
C PRO A 245 34.33 22.86 3.69
N SER A 246 33.22 23.61 3.75
CA SER A 246 32.49 24.09 2.59
C SER A 246 31.93 25.48 2.87
N TYR A 247 31.15 26.03 1.95
CA TYR A 247 30.47 27.30 2.13
C TYR A 247 29.02 27.22 1.69
N PHE A 248 28.11 27.60 2.59
CA PHE A 248 26.72 27.87 2.30
C PHE A 248 26.27 29.14 3.00
N PRO A 249 25.48 30.04 2.36
CA PRO A 249 25.09 31.31 2.96
C PRO A 249 24.36 31.20 4.30
N PHE A 250 23.61 30.12 4.48
CA PHE A 250 22.72 29.85 5.62
C PHE A 250 23.38 29.07 6.76
N THR A 251 24.64 28.62 6.60
CA THR A 251 25.39 27.95 7.66
C THR A 251 26.82 28.52 7.82
N GLU A 252 27.31 28.54 9.06
CA GLU A 252 28.68 28.97 9.38
C GLU A 252 29.11 28.43 10.75
N PRO A 253 30.11 27.48 10.79
CA PRO A 253 30.81 26.91 9.66
C PRO A 253 29.92 25.96 8.85
N SER A 254 30.21 25.90 7.54
CA SER A 254 29.57 24.93 6.60
C SER A 254 30.49 23.76 6.34
N VAL A 255 29.89 22.59 6.13
CA VAL A 255 30.60 21.36 5.84
C VAL A 255 29.89 20.53 4.77
N GLU A 256 30.68 19.89 3.93
CA GLU A 256 30.24 18.72 3.16
C GLU A 256 30.54 17.46 3.95
N VAL A 257 29.69 16.48 3.84
CA VAL A 257 29.74 15.25 4.61
C VAL A 257 29.96 14.07 3.66
N ASP A 258 31.11 13.44 3.82
CA ASP A 258 31.46 12.21 3.12
C ASP A 258 31.17 11.01 4.03
N VAL A 259 30.74 9.90 3.41
CA VAL A 259 30.59 8.59 4.05
C VAL A 259 31.68 7.66 3.56
N SER A 260 32.25 6.86 4.46
CA SER A 260 33.19 5.80 4.08
C SER A 260 32.54 4.86 3.07
N CYS A 261 33.22 4.54 1.98
CA CYS A 261 32.65 3.74 0.92
C CYS A 261 32.27 2.33 1.43
N PHE A 262 30.98 2.08 1.55
CA PHE A 262 30.43 0.82 2.04
C PHE A 262 30.73 -0.37 1.12
N LYS A 263 31.00 -0.14 -0.19
CA LYS A 263 31.34 -1.19 -1.15
C LYS A 263 32.77 -1.74 -0.97
N CYS A 264 33.72 -0.86 -0.63
CA CYS A 264 35.13 -1.26 -0.51
C CYS A 264 35.68 -1.09 0.91
N GLY A 265 34.85 -0.72 1.89
CA GLY A 265 35.33 -0.51 3.28
C GLY A 265 36.40 0.59 3.38
N GLY A 266 36.32 1.62 2.54
CA GLY A 266 37.34 2.72 2.56
C GLY A 266 38.62 2.44 1.76
N LYS A 267 38.78 1.29 1.13
CA LYS A 267 40.03 0.90 0.42
C LYS A 267 40.21 1.55 -0.95
N GLY A 268 39.18 2.12 -1.51
CA GLY A 268 39.14 2.67 -2.87
C GLY A 268 38.57 1.68 -3.89
N CYS A 269 37.59 2.11 -4.70
CA CYS A 269 37.00 1.33 -5.78
C CYS A 269 36.40 2.27 -6.86
N SER A 270 35.82 1.70 -7.92
CA SER A 270 35.18 2.48 -8.99
C SER A 270 34.04 3.37 -8.48
N LEU A 271 33.25 2.93 -7.48
CA LEU A 271 32.14 3.69 -6.92
C LEU A 271 32.64 4.98 -6.22
N CYS A 272 33.68 4.90 -5.41
CA CYS A 272 34.27 6.04 -4.72
C CYS A 272 35.44 6.68 -5.51
N LYS A 273 35.61 6.31 -6.79
CA LYS A 273 36.67 6.83 -7.66
C LYS A 273 38.10 6.73 -7.04
N GLY A 274 38.33 5.66 -6.31
CA GLY A 274 39.64 5.40 -5.64
C GLY A 274 39.84 6.10 -4.30
N THR A 275 38.96 7.02 -3.89
CA THR A 275 39.17 7.86 -2.68
C THR A 275 38.87 7.17 -1.37
N GLY A 276 38.06 6.09 -1.40
CA GLY A 276 37.52 5.44 -0.19
C GLY A 276 36.33 6.19 0.45
N TRP A 277 35.93 7.35 -0.06
CA TRP A 277 34.90 8.21 0.48
C TRP A 277 33.89 8.62 -0.59
N ILE A 278 32.65 8.83 -0.19
CA ILE A 278 31.55 9.26 -1.08
C ILE A 278 30.82 10.43 -0.42
N GLU A 279 30.78 11.56 -1.12
CA GLU A 279 30.00 12.71 -0.71
C GLU A 279 28.50 12.41 -0.78
N VAL A 280 27.77 12.71 0.29
CA VAL A 280 26.35 12.37 0.40
C VAL A 280 25.45 13.57 0.74
N LEU A 281 25.95 14.56 1.47
CA LEU A 281 25.15 15.69 1.93
C LEU A 281 26.00 16.90 2.30
N GLY A 282 25.33 18.06 2.40
CA GLY A 282 25.89 19.29 2.98
C GLY A 282 25.17 19.68 4.26
N GLY A 283 25.86 20.42 5.13
CA GLY A 283 25.28 20.90 6.39
C GLY A 283 26.18 21.90 7.10
N GLY A 284 25.86 22.22 8.33
CA GLY A 284 26.68 23.13 9.15
C GLY A 284 25.91 23.64 10.36
N ILE A 285 26.55 24.59 11.05
CA ILE A 285 25.91 25.36 12.11
C ILE A 285 25.09 26.47 11.44
N VAL A 286 23.84 26.64 11.83
CA VAL A 286 22.95 27.67 11.28
C VAL A 286 23.55 29.04 11.51
N ASN A 287 23.65 29.84 10.43
CA ASN A 287 24.17 31.20 10.52
C ASN A 287 23.28 32.06 11.47
N ASN A 288 23.91 32.80 12.36
CA ASN A 288 23.21 33.63 13.34
C ASN A 288 22.17 34.56 12.70
N LYS A 289 22.46 35.11 11.51
CA LYS A 289 21.51 35.97 10.79
C LYS A 289 20.22 35.23 10.41
N VAL A 290 20.29 33.92 10.10
CA VAL A 290 19.10 33.12 9.79
C VAL A 290 18.22 32.99 11.03
N LEU A 291 18.81 32.75 12.21
CA LEU A 291 18.09 32.71 13.48
C LEU A 291 17.46 34.06 13.80
N GLU A 292 18.22 35.13 13.66
CA GLU A 292 17.78 36.52 13.91
C GLU A 292 16.65 36.95 12.96
N ASN A 293 16.73 36.58 11.68
CA ASN A 293 15.65 36.79 10.70
C ASN A 293 14.34 36.09 11.07
N CYS A 294 14.40 35.06 11.91
CA CYS A 294 13.25 34.32 12.44
C CYS A 294 12.89 34.77 13.89
N GLY A 295 13.50 35.83 14.40
CA GLY A 295 13.23 36.34 15.75
C GLY A 295 13.74 35.43 16.88
N ILE A 296 14.74 34.59 16.59
CA ILE A 296 15.41 33.73 17.57
C ILE A 296 16.67 34.40 18.07
N ASP A 297 16.85 34.47 19.38
CA ASP A 297 18.01 35.05 20.01
C ASP A 297 19.29 34.22 19.79
N SER A 298 20.11 34.63 18.84
CA SER A 298 21.37 33.97 18.47
C SER A 298 22.46 34.03 19.55
N SER A 299 22.31 34.86 20.57
CA SER A 299 23.21 34.89 21.72
C SER A 299 22.97 33.75 22.71
N ARG A 300 21.75 33.20 22.70
CA ARG A 300 21.32 32.08 23.54
C ARG A 300 21.27 30.78 22.78
N TYR A 301 20.65 30.78 21.60
CA TYR A 301 20.40 29.58 20.82
C TYR A 301 21.37 29.43 19.66
N SER A 302 21.77 28.22 19.40
CA SER A 302 22.48 27.82 18.18
C SER A 302 21.71 26.73 17.46
N GLY A 303 22.02 26.48 16.20
CA GLY A 303 21.35 25.45 15.45
C GLY A 303 22.30 24.70 14.52
N LEU A 304 21.93 23.50 14.13
CA LEU A 304 22.53 22.77 13.04
C LEU A 304 21.50 22.53 11.94
N ALA A 305 21.95 22.52 10.70
CA ALA A 305 21.14 22.16 9.56
C ALA A 305 21.92 21.26 8.59
N PHE A 306 21.20 20.39 7.87
CA PHE A 306 21.76 19.53 6.84
C PHE A 306 20.73 19.30 5.74
N GLY A 307 21.21 19.02 4.51
CA GLY A 307 20.35 18.72 3.36
C GLY A 307 20.83 17.51 2.57
N ILE A 308 19.93 16.55 2.33
CA ILE A 308 20.20 15.26 1.70
C ILE A 308 19.33 15.09 0.46
N GLY A 309 19.94 14.78 -0.70
CA GLY A 309 19.21 14.34 -1.89
C GLY A 309 18.80 12.87 -1.75
N ILE A 310 17.49 12.59 -1.77
CA ILE A 310 16.97 11.22 -1.57
C ILE A 310 17.40 10.32 -2.72
N GLU A 311 17.39 10.82 -3.95
CA GLU A 311 17.87 10.09 -5.13
C GLU A 311 19.32 9.63 -4.98
N ARG A 312 20.16 10.49 -4.43
CA ARG A 312 21.58 10.18 -4.20
C ARG A 312 21.75 8.99 -3.25
N ILE A 313 21.00 8.99 -2.14
CA ILE A 313 21.02 7.90 -1.17
C ILE A 313 20.44 6.61 -1.79
N ALA A 314 19.30 6.71 -2.49
CA ALA A 314 18.68 5.57 -3.16
C ALA A 314 19.61 4.94 -4.21
N MET A 315 20.24 5.77 -5.05
CA MET A 315 21.18 5.33 -6.07
C MET A 315 22.38 4.59 -5.45
N LEU A 316 22.91 5.12 -4.36
CA LEU A 316 24.04 4.50 -3.64
C LEU A 316 23.63 3.17 -2.99
N LYS A 317 22.49 3.15 -2.29
CA LYS A 317 22.03 1.96 -1.56
C LYS A 317 21.62 0.83 -2.50
N TYR A 318 20.90 1.15 -3.56
CA TYR A 318 20.37 0.16 -4.50
C TYR A 318 21.30 -0.11 -5.71
N GLY A 319 22.46 0.57 -5.80
CA GLY A 319 23.39 0.39 -6.91
C GLY A 319 22.86 0.90 -8.26
N ILE A 320 22.01 1.92 -8.26
CA ILE A 320 21.41 2.51 -9.45
C ILE A 320 22.44 3.45 -10.10
N ASN A 321 22.79 3.22 -11.36
CA ASN A 321 23.85 3.95 -12.05
C ASN A 321 23.38 5.26 -12.71
N HIS A 322 22.08 5.41 -12.96
CA HIS A 322 21.52 6.51 -13.73
C HIS A 322 20.24 7.01 -13.06
N MET A 323 20.19 8.32 -12.76
CA MET A 323 19.05 8.94 -12.05
C MET A 323 17.75 8.83 -12.85
N GLY A 324 17.80 8.95 -14.17
CA GLY A 324 16.62 8.87 -15.05
C GLY A 324 15.78 7.62 -14.84
N LYS A 325 16.41 6.48 -14.51
CA LYS A 325 15.69 5.23 -14.20
C LYS A 325 14.67 5.35 -13.06
N LEU A 326 14.89 6.29 -12.15
CA LEU A 326 13.98 6.58 -11.05
C LEU A 326 12.72 7.33 -11.50
N PHE A 327 12.71 7.87 -12.73
CA PHE A 327 11.61 8.72 -13.24
C PHE A 327 10.99 8.17 -14.54
N GLU A 328 11.59 7.16 -15.19
CA GLU A 328 11.14 6.59 -16.45
C GLU A 328 9.91 5.66 -16.31
N ASN A 329 9.54 5.27 -15.10
CA ASN A 329 8.44 4.33 -14.81
C ASN A 329 8.58 2.97 -15.54
N ASP A 330 9.81 2.51 -15.77
CA ASP A 330 10.05 1.18 -16.31
C ASP A 330 9.59 0.11 -15.32
N ILE A 331 8.57 -0.65 -15.71
CA ILE A 331 7.96 -1.67 -14.85
C ILE A 331 8.95 -2.79 -14.52
N GLU A 332 9.81 -3.18 -15.45
CA GLU A 332 10.80 -4.25 -15.20
C GLU A 332 11.90 -3.77 -14.23
N PHE A 333 12.25 -2.50 -14.29
CA PHE A 333 13.13 -1.88 -13.30
C PHE A 333 12.45 -1.83 -11.93
N LEU A 334 11.21 -1.36 -11.84
CA LEU A 334 10.47 -1.18 -10.58
C LEU A 334 10.15 -2.51 -9.89
N LYS A 335 9.92 -3.60 -10.64
CA LYS A 335 9.69 -4.95 -10.09
C LYS A 335 10.87 -5.51 -9.27
N GLN A 336 12.08 -4.96 -9.41
CA GLN A 336 13.26 -5.39 -8.67
C GLN A 336 13.23 -4.93 -7.20
N PHE A 337 12.45 -3.91 -6.89
CA PHE A 337 12.32 -3.35 -5.53
C PHE A 337 11.09 -3.96 -4.86
N LYS A 338 11.27 -5.14 -4.27
CA LYS A 338 10.24 -5.78 -3.46
C LYS A 338 10.33 -5.26 -2.03
N ALA A 339 9.16 -4.87 -1.47
CA ALA A 339 9.06 -4.51 -0.07
C ALA A 339 9.30 -5.72 0.84
#